data_e24105128410dcc6f3ba139128877e64
#
_entry.id   e24105128410dcc6f3ba139128877e64
#
_cell.length_a   1.000
_cell.length_b   1.000
_cell.length_c   1.000
_cell.angle_alpha   90.00
_cell.angle_beta   90.00
_cell.angle_gamma   90.00
#
_symmetry.space_group_name_H-M   'P 1'
#
loop_
_entity.id
_entity.type
_entity.pdbx_description
1 polymer ?
#
loop_
_entity_poly.entity_id
_entity_poly.type
_entity_poly.pdbx_seq_one_letter_code
_entity_poly.pdbx_strand_id
1 'polypeptide(L)'
;MWPKSTAADDPGWTHWKYHNFQPFQTFKFANIPRGNTIQEMIANTQRYQAELVAMAAESYRRQRYQPVTALFHFMFVETWPSINWGVVDYLRKPKAGYYALQKAYQPILPSIEPVTAVWRQGSEATVRLWAINDTWSACEACRLKWQVKQNGRVLAKGNTSLTLPPDSGSRIKDITVTPTTRHNVTIEYEISDRAGNTVGSNQRNERVESPPEQ
;
A
#
# COMPACT_ATOMS: atom_id res chain seq x y z
N MET A 1 18.52 -4.81 -25.66
CA MET A 1 17.99 -6.18 -25.94
C MET A 1 17.08 -6.56 -24.75
N TRP A 2 15.92 -7.20 -25.00
CA TRP A 2 15.04 -7.69 -23.91
C TRP A 2 15.64 -8.99 -23.35
N PRO A 3 15.91 -9.11 -22.06
CA PRO A 3 16.51 -10.32 -21.47
C PRO A 3 15.63 -11.57 -21.68
N LYS A 4 16.23 -12.70 -21.91
CA LYS A 4 15.51 -13.96 -22.18
C LYS A 4 14.97 -14.62 -20.92
N SER A 5 15.63 -14.40 -19.77
CA SER A 5 15.26 -15.00 -18.50
C SER A 5 15.29 -13.98 -17.35
N THR A 6 14.87 -14.41 -16.16
CA THR A 6 14.99 -13.65 -14.91
C THR A 6 16.28 -13.93 -14.15
N ALA A 7 17.12 -14.86 -14.68
CA ALA A 7 18.40 -15.17 -14.07
C ALA A 7 19.32 -13.94 -14.05
N ALA A 8 19.95 -13.69 -12.92
CA ALA A 8 20.75 -12.47 -12.73
C ALA A 8 22.01 -12.44 -13.62
N ASP A 9 22.47 -13.58 -14.09
CA ASP A 9 23.62 -13.75 -14.99
C ASP A 9 23.25 -13.71 -16.47
N ASP A 10 21.97 -13.61 -16.84
CA ASP A 10 21.56 -13.43 -18.23
C ASP A 10 22.21 -12.16 -18.80
N PRO A 11 23.00 -12.29 -19.89
CA PRO A 11 23.73 -11.17 -20.47
C PRO A 11 22.83 -10.03 -20.97
N GLY A 12 21.54 -10.30 -21.21
CA GLY A 12 20.55 -9.29 -21.53
C GLY A 12 20.37 -8.23 -20.44
N TRP A 13 20.74 -8.54 -19.18
CA TRP A 13 20.66 -7.59 -18.08
C TRP A 13 21.89 -6.66 -17.97
N THR A 14 22.95 -6.82 -18.75
CA THR A 14 24.17 -6.04 -18.61
C THR A 14 23.91 -4.52 -18.69
N HIS A 15 23.18 -4.08 -19.70
CA HIS A 15 22.82 -2.68 -19.87
C HIS A 15 21.91 -2.17 -18.75
N TRP A 16 20.97 -2.99 -18.30
CA TRP A 16 20.06 -2.66 -17.22
C TRP A 16 20.78 -2.50 -15.87
N LYS A 17 21.77 -3.37 -15.62
CA LYS A 17 22.62 -3.28 -14.40
C LYS A 17 23.46 -2.00 -14.39
N TYR A 18 23.91 -1.53 -15.55
CA TYR A 18 24.55 -0.22 -15.66
C TYR A 18 23.64 0.90 -15.18
N HIS A 19 22.34 0.79 -15.41
CA HIS A 19 21.31 1.69 -14.86
C HIS A 19 20.83 1.29 -13.47
N ASN A 20 21.61 0.57 -12.72
CA ASN A 20 21.34 0.12 -11.34
C ASN A 20 20.19 -0.88 -11.19
N PHE A 21 19.73 -1.53 -12.25
CA PHE A 21 18.73 -2.58 -12.12
C PHE A 21 19.32 -3.80 -11.40
N GLN A 22 18.58 -4.36 -10.47
CA GLN A 22 19.00 -5.48 -9.61
C GLN A 22 18.10 -6.71 -9.88
N PRO A 23 18.40 -7.54 -10.91
CA PRO A 23 17.52 -8.64 -11.30
C PRO A 23 17.29 -9.66 -10.18
N PHE A 24 18.34 -9.98 -9.41
CA PHE A 24 18.22 -10.94 -8.32
C PHE A 24 17.26 -10.46 -7.23
N GLN A 25 17.39 -9.21 -6.78
CA GLN A 25 16.51 -8.61 -5.78
C GLN A 25 15.07 -8.51 -6.31
N THR A 26 14.92 -8.10 -7.56
CA THR A 26 13.62 -7.92 -8.21
C THR A 26 12.86 -9.23 -8.38
N PHE A 27 13.52 -10.24 -8.96
CA PHE A 27 12.82 -11.46 -9.37
C PHE A 27 12.87 -12.57 -8.33
N LYS A 28 13.98 -12.69 -7.58
CA LYS A 28 14.17 -13.77 -6.60
C LYS A 28 13.65 -13.38 -5.21
N PHE A 29 13.99 -12.20 -4.71
CA PHE A 29 13.55 -11.77 -3.37
C PHE A 29 12.14 -11.17 -3.39
N ALA A 30 11.91 -10.17 -4.24
CA ALA A 30 10.62 -9.50 -4.31
C ALA A 30 9.57 -10.28 -5.10
N ASN A 31 9.98 -11.35 -5.78
CA ASN A 31 9.12 -12.21 -6.61
C ASN A 31 8.22 -11.40 -7.59
N ILE A 32 8.79 -10.32 -8.16
CA ILE A 32 8.07 -9.47 -9.09
C ILE A 32 8.00 -10.17 -10.45
N PRO A 33 6.80 -10.32 -11.05
CA PRO A 33 6.71 -10.87 -12.41
C PRO A 33 7.44 -9.99 -13.41
N ARG A 34 8.30 -10.60 -14.25
CA ARG A 34 8.98 -9.87 -15.33
C ARG A 34 7.97 -9.31 -16.35
N GLY A 35 6.92 -10.06 -16.62
CA GLY A 35 6.04 -9.81 -17.76
C GLY A 35 6.69 -10.23 -19.10
N ASN A 36 5.93 -10.05 -20.16
CA ASN A 36 6.35 -10.39 -21.52
C ASN A 36 6.92 -9.17 -22.29
N THR A 37 6.63 -7.98 -21.80
CA THR A 37 7.01 -6.70 -22.38
C THR A 37 7.70 -5.80 -21.36
N ILE A 38 8.45 -4.80 -21.85
CA ILE A 38 9.07 -3.78 -21.00
C ILE A 38 8.00 -2.97 -20.24
N GLN A 39 6.86 -2.71 -20.85
CA GLN A 39 5.75 -1.99 -20.24
C GLN A 39 5.17 -2.76 -19.06
N GLU A 40 4.99 -4.06 -19.21
CA GLU A 40 4.52 -4.92 -18.11
C GLU A 40 5.53 -4.97 -16.96
N MET A 41 6.82 -5.06 -17.27
CA MET A 41 7.87 -5.02 -16.25
C MET A 41 7.87 -3.69 -15.49
N ILE A 42 7.77 -2.56 -16.19
CA ILE A 42 7.69 -1.23 -15.58
C ILE A 42 6.45 -1.16 -14.67
N ALA A 43 5.29 -1.58 -15.16
CA ALA A 43 4.05 -1.58 -14.39
C ALA A 43 4.16 -2.46 -13.13
N ASN A 44 4.73 -3.66 -13.25
CA ASN A 44 4.89 -4.59 -12.14
C ASN A 44 5.86 -4.06 -11.07
N THR A 45 7.00 -3.52 -11.48
CA THR A 45 8.00 -2.98 -10.55
C THR A 45 7.53 -1.70 -9.88
N GLN A 46 6.86 -0.81 -10.60
CA GLN A 46 6.28 0.41 -10.02
C GLN A 46 5.12 0.11 -9.07
N ARG A 47 4.27 -0.87 -9.38
CA ARG A 47 3.22 -1.33 -8.45
C ARG A 47 3.82 -1.86 -7.15
N TYR A 48 4.83 -2.72 -7.23
CA TYR A 48 5.52 -3.24 -6.05
C TYR A 48 6.12 -2.11 -5.20
N GLN A 49 6.80 -1.13 -5.83
CA GLN A 49 7.34 0.03 -5.12
C GLN A 49 6.21 0.80 -4.42
N ALA A 50 5.11 1.06 -5.11
CA ALA A 50 3.97 1.79 -4.56
C ALA A 50 3.36 1.10 -3.33
N GLU A 51 3.15 -0.22 -3.42
CA GLU A 51 2.64 -1.03 -2.32
C GLU A 51 3.61 -1.03 -1.12
N LEU A 52 4.91 -1.19 -1.37
CA LEU A 52 5.93 -1.25 -0.34
C LEU A 52 6.07 0.09 0.41
N VAL A 53 6.16 1.21 -0.32
CA VAL A 53 6.35 2.52 0.33
C VAL A 53 5.10 2.97 1.08
N ALA A 54 3.90 2.67 0.56
CA ALA A 54 2.65 2.94 1.28
C ALA A 54 2.56 2.11 2.55
N MET A 55 2.82 0.81 2.47
CA MET A 55 2.81 -0.10 3.62
C MET A 55 3.80 0.35 4.70
N ALA A 56 5.02 0.70 4.32
CA ALA A 56 6.04 1.18 5.24
C ALA A 56 5.62 2.49 5.91
N ALA A 57 5.20 3.48 5.12
CA ALA A 57 4.77 4.78 5.63
C ALA A 57 3.60 4.66 6.60
N GLU A 58 2.57 3.89 6.23
CA GLU A 58 1.43 3.65 7.11
C GLU A 58 1.81 2.90 8.39
N SER A 59 2.66 1.86 8.27
CA SER A 59 3.11 1.08 9.43
C SER A 59 3.88 1.93 10.42
N TYR A 60 4.82 2.75 9.94
CA TYR A 60 5.59 3.65 10.80
C TYR A 60 4.72 4.75 11.42
N ARG A 61 3.78 5.30 10.68
CA ARG A 61 2.84 6.30 11.22
C ARG A 61 1.92 5.74 12.31
N ARG A 62 1.53 4.46 12.23
CA ARG A 62 0.79 3.80 13.34
C ARG A 62 1.65 3.63 14.59
N GLN A 63 2.97 3.55 14.46
CA GLN A 63 3.93 3.39 15.55
C GLN A 63 4.49 4.73 16.07
N ARG A 64 3.85 5.84 15.73
CA ARG A 64 4.32 7.19 16.12
C ARG A 64 4.58 7.27 17.61
N TYR A 65 5.77 7.83 17.95
CA TYR A 65 6.31 7.98 19.31
C TYR A 65 6.54 6.67 20.09
N GLN A 66 6.30 5.50 19.50
CA GLN A 66 6.52 4.20 20.13
C GLN A 66 6.96 3.12 19.12
N PRO A 67 8.18 3.11 18.64
CA PRO A 67 9.29 4.04 18.87
C PRO A 67 9.54 5.07 17.75
N VAL A 68 8.66 5.18 16.73
CA VAL A 68 8.90 5.96 15.50
C VAL A 68 8.61 7.44 15.74
N THR A 69 9.61 8.30 15.59
CA THR A 69 9.47 9.75 15.75
C THR A 69 9.58 10.53 14.45
N ALA A 70 10.19 9.93 13.41
CA ALA A 70 10.31 10.55 12.10
C ALA A 70 10.35 9.48 11.01
N LEU A 71 9.94 9.86 9.80
CA LEU A 71 9.94 9.01 8.61
C LEU A 71 10.37 9.82 7.40
N PHE A 72 11.46 9.38 6.76
CA PHE A 72 12.02 10.00 5.57
C PHE A 72 12.10 8.99 4.44
N HIS A 73 11.60 9.36 3.27
CA HIS A 73 11.74 8.53 2.08
C HIS A 73 13.06 8.81 1.37
N PHE A 74 13.85 7.80 1.15
CA PHE A 74 15.08 7.84 0.34
C PHE A 74 14.86 7.07 -0.96
N MET A 75 15.09 7.65 -2.12
CA MET A 75 15.31 9.00 -2.62
C MET A 75 13.99 9.58 -3.13
N PHE A 76 13.85 10.93 -3.13
CA PHE A 76 12.66 11.53 -3.71
C PHE A 76 12.70 11.52 -5.24
N VAL A 77 13.82 11.93 -5.84
CA VAL A 77 13.97 12.06 -7.29
C VAL A 77 15.26 11.39 -7.78
N GLU A 78 15.18 10.73 -8.93
CA GLU A 78 16.36 10.20 -9.62
C GLU A 78 17.18 11.33 -10.24
N THR A 79 18.50 11.25 -10.08
CA THR A 79 19.42 12.29 -10.60
C THR A 79 19.88 12.03 -12.03
N TRP A 80 19.75 10.79 -12.50
CA TRP A 80 20.11 10.32 -13.84
C TRP A 80 19.20 9.16 -14.23
N PRO A 81 19.20 8.64 -15.50
CA PRO A 81 18.33 7.53 -15.89
C PRO A 81 18.72 6.22 -15.19
N SER A 82 18.41 6.14 -13.89
CA SER A 82 18.61 4.93 -13.07
C SER A 82 17.31 4.22 -12.77
N ILE A 83 17.39 2.91 -12.52
CA ILE A 83 16.30 2.07 -12.04
C ILE A 83 16.51 1.90 -10.54
N ASN A 84 15.92 2.79 -9.75
CA ASN A 84 16.26 2.93 -8.35
C ASN A 84 15.03 3.30 -7.48
N TRP A 85 15.28 3.70 -6.24
CA TRP A 85 14.28 3.91 -5.20
C TRP A 85 13.50 5.24 -5.32
N GLY A 86 13.94 6.18 -6.13
CA GLY A 86 13.26 7.46 -6.33
C GLY A 86 11.79 7.25 -6.73
N VAL A 87 10.92 8.10 -6.21
CA VAL A 87 9.48 8.09 -6.55
C VAL A 87 9.14 9.05 -7.68
N VAL A 88 10.10 9.88 -8.07
CA VAL A 88 10.06 10.74 -9.27
C VAL A 88 11.25 10.35 -10.15
N ASP A 89 11.04 10.15 -11.45
CA ASP A 89 12.10 9.80 -12.37
C ASP A 89 13.02 10.97 -12.72
N TYR A 90 14.11 10.72 -13.44
CA TYR A 90 15.07 11.75 -13.83
C TYR A 90 14.50 12.81 -14.80
N LEU A 91 13.39 12.50 -15.50
CA LEU A 91 12.64 13.46 -16.33
C LEU A 91 11.61 14.25 -15.51
N ARG A 92 11.62 14.14 -14.19
CA ARG A 92 10.68 14.78 -13.26
C ARG A 92 9.25 14.25 -13.38
N LYS A 93 9.05 13.04 -13.88
CA LYS A 93 7.73 12.42 -13.96
C LYS A 93 7.48 11.59 -12.70
N PRO A 94 6.35 11.79 -12.01
CA PRO A 94 5.98 10.98 -10.86
C PRO A 94 5.78 9.50 -11.26
N LYS A 95 6.36 8.59 -10.47
CA LYS A 95 6.09 7.15 -10.56
C LYS A 95 4.85 6.78 -9.72
N ALA A 96 4.38 5.54 -9.81
CA ALA A 96 3.27 5.06 -8.97
C ALA A 96 3.55 5.24 -7.46
N GLY A 97 4.81 5.06 -7.04
CA GLY A 97 5.25 5.28 -5.66
C GLY A 97 5.05 6.70 -5.14
N TYR A 98 5.13 7.71 -6.00
CA TYR A 98 4.85 9.11 -5.61
C TYR A 98 3.40 9.27 -5.12
N TYR A 99 2.44 8.79 -5.90
CA TYR A 99 1.02 8.89 -5.54
C TYR A 99 0.67 8.02 -4.33
N ALA A 100 1.34 6.89 -4.18
CA ALA A 100 1.18 6.03 -3.01
C ALA A 100 1.68 6.73 -1.74
N LEU A 101 2.84 7.38 -1.78
CA LEU A 101 3.35 8.18 -0.67
C LEU A 101 2.46 9.39 -0.37
N GLN A 102 2.03 10.13 -1.41
CA GLN A 102 1.10 11.26 -1.26
C GLN A 102 -0.14 10.83 -0.48
N LYS A 103 -0.67 9.66 -0.81
CA LYS A 103 -1.83 9.09 -0.10
C LYS A 103 -1.48 8.65 1.32
N ALA A 104 -0.34 7.98 1.51
CA ALA A 104 0.10 7.53 2.83
C ALA A 104 0.50 8.67 3.76
N TYR A 105 0.81 9.86 3.23
CA TYR A 105 1.14 11.07 4.00
C TYR A 105 -0.02 12.06 4.13
N GLN A 106 -1.27 11.67 3.83
CA GLN A 106 -2.43 12.51 4.14
C GLN A 106 -2.40 12.97 5.61
N PRO A 107 -2.69 14.23 5.92
CA PRO A 107 -2.69 14.73 7.30
C PRO A 107 -3.63 13.92 8.22
N ILE A 108 -4.83 13.62 7.74
CA ILE A 108 -5.73 12.66 8.39
C ILE A 108 -5.75 11.39 7.53
N LEU A 109 -5.22 10.31 8.07
CA LEU A 109 -5.06 9.04 7.34
C LEU A 109 -5.92 7.94 7.98
N PRO A 110 -6.93 7.44 7.27
CA PRO A 110 -7.52 6.14 7.57
C PRO A 110 -6.54 5.03 7.13
N SER A 111 -5.88 4.37 8.07
CA SER A 111 -4.89 3.33 7.78
C SER A 111 -5.45 1.93 8.01
N ILE A 112 -5.10 1.01 7.13
CA ILE A 112 -5.55 -0.38 7.16
C ILE A 112 -4.34 -1.28 7.44
N GLU A 113 -4.35 -1.90 8.62
CA GLU A 113 -3.32 -2.85 9.03
C GLU A 113 -3.78 -4.28 8.74
N PRO A 114 -3.08 -5.06 7.91
CA PRO A 114 -3.37 -6.48 7.76
C PRO A 114 -2.98 -7.22 9.03
N VAL A 115 -3.92 -7.93 9.63
CA VAL A 115 -3.68 -8.82 10.77
C VAL A 115 -3.46 -10.24 10.27
N THR A 116 -4.30 -10.68 9.33
CA THR A 116 -4.13 -11.96 8.63
C THR A 116 -3.15 -11.80 7.48
N ALA A 117 -2.03 -12.50 7.54
CA ALA A 117 -0.97 -12.38 6.56
C ALA A 117 -1.34 -12.97 5.19
N VAL A 118 -2.10 -14.05 5.16
CA VAL A 118 -2.55 -14.73 3.92
C VAL A 118 -4.04 -14.95 3.98
N TRP A 119 -4.74 -14.34 3.05
CA TRP A 119 -6.18 -14.49 2.92
C TRP A 119 -6.52 -15.73 2.09
N ARG A 120 -7.41 -16.58 2.59
CA ARG A 120 -7.84 -17.80 1.89
C ARG A 120 -9.35 -17.84 1.73
N GLN A 121 -9.78 -18.39 0.60
CA GLN A 121 -11.20 -18.67 0.38
C GLN A 121 -11.75 -19.59 1.46
N GLY A 122 -12.89 -19.22 2.06
CA GLY A 122 -13.54 -20.00 3.10
C GLY A 122 -12.96 -19.87 4.50
N SER A 123 -11.86 -19.13 4.69
CA SER A 123 -11.23 -18.90 5.98
C SER A 123 -11.43 -17.46 6.46
N GLU A 124 -11.53 -17.27 7.75
CA GLU A 124 -11.61 -15.92 8.33
C GLU A 124 -10.31 -15.15 8.12
N ALA A 125 -10.45 -13.89 7.73
CA ALA A 125 -9.36 -12.96 7.58
C ALA A 125 -9.70 -11.62 8.26
N THR A 126 -8.74 -11.05 8.96
CA THR A 126 -8.91 -9.86 9.78
C THR A 126 -7.99 -8.73 9.31
N VAL A 127 -8.56 -7.54 9.24
CA VAL A 127 -7.82 -6.28 9.15
C VAL A 127 -8.15 -5.40 10.35
N ARG A 128 -7.22 -4.54 10.71
CA ARG A 128 -7.40 -3.55 11.77
C ARG A 128 -7.43 -2.16 11.18
N LEU A 129 -8.45 -1.40 11.52
CA LEU A 129 -8.59 -0.01 11.13
C LEU A 129 -7.96 0.91 12.16
N TRP A 130 -7.17 1.85 11.66
CA TRP A 130 -6.56 2.92 12.41
C TRP A 130 -6.98 4.27 11.83
N ALA A 131 -7.05 5.28 12.66
CA ALA A 131 -7.16 6.67 12.23
C ALA A 131 -5.98 7.46 12.81
N ILE A 132 -5.27 8.17 11.92
CA ILE A 132 -4.08 8.95 12.25
C ILE A 132 -4.39 10.41 11.95
N ASN A 133 -4.13 11.31 12.89
CA ASN A 133 -4.27 12.74 12.73
C ASN A 133 -2.92 13.41 13.00
N ASP A 134 -2.24 13.86 11.94
CA ASP A 134 -0.97 14.60 12.03
C ASP A 134 -1.17 16.12 12.05
N THR A 135 -2.42 16.58 12.21
CA THR A 135 -2.69 18.01 12.32
C THR A 135 -2.60 18.46 13.78
N TRP A 136 -2.43 19.78 13.98
CA TRP A 136 -2.43 20.40 15.30
C TRP A 136 -3.83 20.66 15.85
N SER A 137 -4.87 20.25 15.12
CA SER A 137 -6.28 20.44 15.50
C SER A 137 -6.97 19.10 15.65
N ALA A 138 -7.86 19.00 16.62
CA ALA A 138 -8.72 17.84 16.74
C ALA A 138 -9.71 17.75 15.55
N CYS A 139 -9.95 16.55 15.05
CA CYS A 139 -11.09 16.30 14.19
C CYS A 139 -12.27 15.89 15.05
N GLU A 140 -13.06 16.87 15.45
CA GLU A 140 -14.24 16.65 16.30
C GLU A 140 -15.44 16.17 15.48
N ALA A 141 -16.19 15.21 16.02
CA ALA A 141 -17.36 14.60 15.38
C ALA A 141 -17.08 14.10 13.95
N CYS A 142 -15.87 13.63 13.71
CA CYS A 142 -15.52 12.96 12.47
C CYS A 142 -16.34 11.67 12.31
N ARG A 143 -16.71 11.38 11.08
CA ARG A 143 -17.39 10.13 10.70
C ARG A 143 -16.44 9.26 9.91
N LEU A 144 -16.31 8.03 10.36
CA LEU A 144 -15.53 7.01 9.72
C LEU A 144 -16.49 6.02 9.06
N LYS A 145 -16.31 5.79 7.75
CA LYS A 145 -17.05 4.78 6.98
C LYS A 145 -16.08 3.78 6.40
N TRP A 146 -16.45 2.54 6.42
CA TRP A 146 -15.68 1.48 5.79
C TRP A 146 -16.58 0.45 5.14
N GLN A 147 -16.05 -0.22 4.13
CA GLN A 147 -16.68 -1.39 3.52
C GLN A 147 -15.63 -2.36 2.99
N VAL A 148 -15.97 -3.63 3.05
CA VAL A 148 -15.20 -4.74 2.49
C VAL A 148 -16.01 -5.35 1.37
N LYS A 149 -15.43 -5.42 0.18
CA LYS A 149 -16.08 -5.92 -1.03
C LYS A 149 -15.31 -7.07 -1.65
N GLN A 150 -16.00 -7.97 -2.27
CA GLN A 150 -15.43 -9.00 -3.11
C GLN A 150 -16.29 -9.19 -4.35
N ASN A 151 -15.70 -9.07 -5.54
CA ASN A 151 -16.42 -9.19 -6.82
C ASN A 151 -17.72 -8.34 -6.86
N GLY A 152 -17.64 -7.07 -6.45
CA GLY A 152 -18.78 -6.14 -6.40
C GLY A 152 -19.77 -6.36 -5.24
N ARG A 153 -19.70 -7.49 -4.53
CA ARG A 153 -20.55 -7.79 -3.37
C ARG A 153 -19.93 -7.24 -2.09
N VAL A 154 -20.73 -6.57 -1.28
CA VAL A 154 -20.33 -6.14 0.06
C VAL A 154 -20.35 -7.33 1.01
N LEU A 155 -19.20 -7.67 1.59
CA LEU A 155 -19.05 -8.70 2.63
C LEU A 155 -19.33 -8.13 4.02
N ALA A 156 -18.86 -6.89 4.28
CA ALA A 156 -19.10 -6.17 5.52
C ALA A 156 -19.01 -4.67 5.29
N LYS A 157 -19.70 -3.89 6.09
CA LYS A 157 -19.64 -2.43 6.10
C LYS A 157 -19.98 -1.88 7.47
N GLY A 158 -19.56 -0.67 7.72
CA GLY A 158 -19.92 0.02 8.97
C GLY A 158 -19.54 1.49 8.94
N ASN A 159 -20.00 2.17 9.97
CA ASN A 159 -19.63 3.54 10.26
C ASN A 159 -19.49 3.71 11.78
N THR A 160 -18.75 4.73 12.17
CA THR A 160 -18.65 5.15 13.57
C THR A 160 -18.33 6.65 13.61
N SER A 161 -18.82 7.32 14.64
CA SER A 161 -18.41 8.70 14.94
C SER A 161 -17.27 8.66 15.94
N LEU A 162 -16.29 9.53 15.74
CA LEU A 162 -15.12 9.61 16.62
C LEU A 162 -14.58 11.03 16.69
N THR A 163 -13.85 11.30 17.75
CA THR A 163 -12.97 12.46 17.84
C THR A 163 -11.54 11.97 17.71
N LEU A 164 -10.80 12.55 16.76
CA LEU A 164 -9.37 12.29 16.61
C LEU A 164 -8.62 13.45 17.26
N PRO A 165 -7.94 13.24 18.39
CA PRO A 165 -7.09 14.25 18.98
C PRO A 165 -6.03 14.77 17.99
N PRO A 166 -5.51 15.99 18.16
CA PRO A 166 -4.37 16.43 17.38
C PRO A 166 -3.18 15.52 17.61
N ASP A 167 -2.32 15.41 16.60
CA ASP A 167 -1.07 14.68 16.66
C ASP A 167 -1.19 13.25 17.24
N SER A 168 -2.18 12.50 16.78
CA SER A 168 -2.55 11.21 17.38
C SER A 168 -2.68 10.08 16.35
N GLY A 169 -2.52 8.84 16.82
CA GLY A 169 -2.85 7.62 16.10
C GLY A 169 -3.67 6.68 16.98
N SER A 170 -4.85 6.31 16.53
CA SER A 170 -5.78 5.49 17.31
C SER A 170 -6.20 4.23 16.55
N ARG A 171 -6.12 3.08 17.21
CA ARG A 171 -6.78 1.86 16.75
C ARG A 171 -8.29 2.02 16.92
N ILE A 172 -9.04 1.79 15.85
CA ILE A 172 -10.48 2.02 15.83
C ILE A 172 -11.23 0.71 15.99
N LYS A 173 -10.94 -0.28 15.14
CA LYS A 173 -11.70 -1.54 15.11
C LYS A 173 -10.97 -2.61 14.32
N ASP A 174 -11.18 -3.85 14.70
CA ASP A 174 -10.85 -5.02 13.89
C ASP A 174 -12.09 -5.44 13.08
N ILE A 175 -11.87 -5.80 11.83
CA ILE A 175 -12.89 -6.29 10.90
C ILE A 175 -12.48 -7.66 10.44
N THR A 176 -13.32 -8.65 10.71
CA THR A 176 -13.14 -10.03 10.25
C THR A 176 -14.18 -10.34 9.19
N VAL A 177 -13.75 -10.92 8.08
CA VAL A 177 -14.60 -11.37 6.98
C VAL A 177 -14.12 -12.73 6.48
N THR A 178 -15.01 -13.46 5.83
CA THR A 178 -14.68 -14.74 5.16
C THR A 178 -14.82 -14.55 3.66
N PRO A 179 -13.71 -14.51 2.89
CA PRO A 179 -13.76 -14.46 1.43
C PRO A 179 -14.48 -15.69 0.87
N THR A 180 -15.42 -15.47 -0.03
CA THR A 180 -16.25 -16.55 -0.61
C THR A 180 -15.71 -17.08 -1.93
N THR A 181 -14.80 -16.35 -2.57
CA THR A 181 -14.18 -16.68 -3.85
C THR A 181 -12.68 -16.40 -3.82
N ARG A 182 -11.96 -16.71 -4.91
CA ARG A 182 -10.54 -16.36 -5.10
C ARG A 182 -10.32 -14.96 -5.69
N HIS A 183 -11.38 -14.19 -5.94
CA HIS A 183 -11.21 -12.80 -6.35
C HIS A 183 -10.66 -11.97 -5.18
N ASN A 184 -9.88 -10.96 -5.52
CA ASN A 184 -9.35 -10.04 -4.51
C ASN A 184 -10.47 -9.41 -3.68
N VAL A 185 -10.17 -9.19 -2.41
CA VAL A 185 -11.02 -8.43 -1.51
C VAL A 185 -10.52 -6.99 -1.49
N THR A 186 -11.43 -6.04 -1.64
CA THR A 186 -11.15 -4.61 -1.54
C THR A 186 -11.71 -4.06 -0.23
N ILE A 187 -10.87 -3.42 0.54
CA ILE A 187 -11.24 -2.68 1.75
C ILE A 187 -11.19 -1.19 1.40
N GLU A 188 -12.30 -0.51 1.53
CA GLU A 188 -12.42 0.94 1.35
C GLU A 188 -12.69 1.59 2.70
N TYR A 189 -12.06 2.74 2.95
CA TYR A 189 -12.04 3.38 4.24
C TYR A 189 -11.94 4.90 4.10
N GLU A 190 -12.89 5.64 4.68
CA GLU A 190 -13.01 7.08 4.55
C GLU A 190 -13.29 7.74 5.90
N ILE A 191 -12.68 8.90 6.11
CA ILE A 191 -12.99 9.79 7.24
C ILE A 191 -13.51 11.10 6.66
N SER A 192 -14.67 11.54 7.14
CA SER A 192 -15.26 12.85 6.84
C SER A 192 -15.35 13.70 8.09
N ASP A 193 -15.27 15.02 7.91
CA ASP A 193 -15.48 16.00 8.98
C ASP A 193 -16.96 16.13 9.37
N ARG A 194 -17.24 17.01 10.34
CA ARG A 194 -18.62 17.30 10.78
C ARG A 194 -19.52 17.83 9.68
N ALA A 195 -18.96 18.55 8.70
CA ALA A 195 -19.70 19.09 7.56
C ALA A 195 -19.95 18.05 6.47
N GLY A 196 -19.33 16.87 6.56
CA GLY A 196 -19.43 15.79 5.59
C GLY A 196 -18.36 15.81 4.50
N ASN A 197 -17.38 16.71 4.58
CA ASN A 197 -16.28 16.73 3.62
C ASN A 197 -15.31 15.58 3.92
N THR A 198 -14.87 14.86 2.89
CA THR A 198 -13.84 13.82 3.04
C THR A 198 -12.51 14.49 3.39
N VAL A 199 -11.98 14.16 4.56
CA VAL A 199 -10.67 14.66 5.05
C VAL A 199 -9.57 13.61 4.94
N GLY A 200 -9.91 12.36 4.72
CA GLY A 200 -8.97 11.28 4.45
C GLY A 200 -9.67 10.08 3.84
N SER A 201 -8.98 9.39 2.93
CA SER A 201 -9.50 8.15 2.33
C SER A 201 -8.38 7.18 2.05
N ASN A 202 -8.67 5.90 2.15
CA ASN A 202 -7.72 4.83 1.81
C ASN A 202 -8.44 3.63 1.20
N GLN A 203 -7.67 2.83 0.48
CA GLN A 203 -8.13 1.58 -0.10
C GLN A 203 -7.00 0.57 -0.07
N ARG A 204 -7.34 -0.66 0.27
CA ARG A 204 -6.42 -1.78 0.24
C ARG A 204 -7.05 -2.96 -0.49
N ASN A 205 -6.25 -3.63 -1.31
CA ASN A 205 -6.63 -4.86 -1.99
C ASN A 205 -5.85 -6.03 -1.41
N GLU A 206 -6.56 -7.07 -0.97
CA GLU A 206 -5.97 -8.31 -0.48
C GLU A 206 -6.20 -9.42 -1.50
N ARG A 207 -5.12 -10.11 -1.84
CA ARG A 207 -5.18 -11.30 -2.70
C ARG A 207 -5.73 -12.46 -1.90
N VAL A 208 -6.68 -13.19 -2.49
CA VAL A 208 -7.26 -14.40 -1.89
C VAL A 208 -6.68 -15.64 -2.57
N GLU A 209 -6.09 -16.50 -1.79
CA GLU A 209 -5.54 -17.78 -2.23
C GLU A 209 -6.58 -18.92 -2.15
N SER A 210 -6.26 -20.05 -2.75
CA SER A 210 -7.04 -21.28 -2.58
C SER A 210 -7.06 -21.71 -1.11
N PRO A 211 -8.07 -22.48 -0.68
CA PRO A 211 -8.00 -23.18 0.60
C PRO A 211 -6.70 -23.99 0.70
N PRO A 212 -6.18 -24.27 1.90
CA PRO A 212 -5.07 -25.22 2.06
C PRO A 212 -5.49 -26.57 1.49
N GLU A 213 -4.58 -27.25 0.81
CA GLU A 213 -4.77 -28.65 0.42
C GLU A 213 -4.94 -29.48 1.72
N GLN A 214 -5.99 -30.29 1.75
CA GLN A 214 -6.27 -31.21 2.87
C GLN A 214 -5.35 -32.40 2.83
#